data_c43174a6edfecbb772524bb4c1fb1e01
#
_entry.id   c43174a6edfecbb772524bb4c1fb1e01
#
_cell.length_a   1.000
_cell.length_b   1.000
_cell.length_c   1.000
_cell.angle_alpha   90.00
_cell.angle_beta   90.00
_cell.angle_gamma   90.00
#
_symmetry.space_group_name_H-M   'P 1'
#
loop_
_entity.id
_entity.type
_entity.pdbx_description
1 polymer ?
#
loop_
_entity_poly.entity_id
_entity_poly.type
_entity_poly.pdbx_seq_one_letter_code
_entity_poly.pdbx_strand_id
1 'polypeptide(L)'
;MTMNRARALAAIALLSLALAAGCSARRGEPIVEPLRSSSQEVMHGEVAFDRHCSHCHPGGERGLAPAINNKPLPGFLIKFQVRRGMGAMPAFSEREIPDEDLDALVKYLKTLRKQ
;
A
#
# COMPACT_ATOMS: atom_id res chain seq x y z
N MET A 1 -29.68 -15.15 -36.47
CA MET A 1 -29.74 -14.11 -35.42
C MET A 1 -29.33 -14.60 -34.01
N THR A 2 -29.44 -15.88 -33.73
CA THR A 2 -29.12 -16.48 -32.41
C THR A 2 -27.60 -16.57 -32.08
N MET A 3 -26.77 -16.75 -33.12
CA MET A 3 -25.32 -16.92 -32.97
C MET A 3 -24.59 -15.65 -32.48
N ASN A 4 -25.09 -14.47 -32.81
CA ASN A 4 -24.51 -13.19 -32.32
C ASN A 4 -24.82 -12.92 -30.84
N ARG A 5 -26.00 -13.33 -30.37
CA ARG A 5 -26.37 -13.16 -28.95
C ARG A 5 -25.51 -14.05 -28.01
N ALA A 6 -25.26 -15.29 -28.41
CA ALA A 6 -24.43 -16.21 -27.66
C ALA A 6 -22.95 -15.70 -27.55
N ARG A 7 -22.42 -15.18 -28.66
CA ARG A 7 -21.07 -14.59 -28.66
C ARG A 7 -20.98 -13.32 -27.81
N ALA A 8 -22.01 -12.46 -27.84
CA ALA A 8 -22.06 -11.27 -27.00
C ALA A 8 -22.16 -11.62 -25.51
N LEU A 9 -22.97 -12.62 -25.15
CA LEU A 9 -23.07 -13.08 -23.75
C LEU A 9 -21.78 -13.71 -23.25
N ALA A 10 -21.10 -14.49 -24.11
CA ALA A 10 -19.80 -15.06 -23.78
C ALA A 10 -18.73 -13.99 -23.59
N ALA A 11 -18.71 -12.96 -24.42
CA ALA A 11 -17.77 -11.83 -24.27
C ALA A 11 -18.02 -11.02 -22.98
N ILE A 12 -19.27 -10.77 -22.63
CA ILE A 12 -19.65 -10.09 -21.39
C ILE A 12 -19.25 -10.92 -20.16
N ALA A 13 -19.47 -12.24 -20.20
CA ALA A 13 -19.09 -13.13 -19.11
C ALA A 13 -17.57 -13.19 -18.92
N LEU A 14 -16.78 -13.22 -19.99
CA LEU A 14 -15.33 -13.18 -19.94
C LEU A 14 -14.81 -11.84 -19.40
N LEU A 15 -15.43 -10.73 -19.79
CA LEU A 15 -15.06 -9.40 -19.32
C LEU A 15 -15.38 -9.23 -17.83
N SER A 16 -16.51 -9.74 -17.36
CA SER A 16 -16.87 -9.72 -15.93
C SER A 16 -15.93 -10.59 -15.09
N LEU A 17 -15.50 -11.73 -15.60
CA LEU A 17 -14.54 -12.60 -14.92
C LEU A 17 -13.16 -11.95 -14.80
N ALA A 18 -12.72 -11.23 -15.85
CA ALA A 18 -11.46 -10.49 -15.84
C ALA A 18 -11.48 -9.31 -14.85
N LEU A 19 -12.61 -8.61 -14.72
CA LEU A 19 -12.80 -7.53 -13.76
C LEU A 19 -12.82 -8.04 -12.31
N ALA A 20 -13.39 -9.21 -12.05
CA ALA A 20 -13.42 -9.81 -10.74
C ALA A 20 -12.02 -10.26 -10.26
N ALA A 21 -11.17 -10.71 -11.17
CA ALA A 21 -9.79 -11.11 -10.85
C ALA A 21 -8.88 -9.89 -10.49
N GLY A 22 -9.20 -8.70 -11.01
CA GLY A 22 -8.44 -7.48 -10.75
C GLY A 22 -8.65 -6.87 -9.35
N CYS A 23 -9.71 -7.25 -8.65
CA CYS A 23 -10.08 -6.69 -7.34
C CYS A 23 -9.54 -7.48 -6.14
N SER A 24 -8.70 -8.50 -6.32
CA SER A 24 -8.08 -9.16 -5.19
C SER A 24 -7.11 -8.18 -4.51
N ALA A 25 -7.52 -7.62 -3.38
CA ALA A 25 -6.61 -6.86 -2.52
C ALA A 25 -5.42 -7.77 -2.20
N ARG A 26 -4.24 -7.44 -2.73
CA ARG A 26 -3.02 -8.19 -2.39
C ARG A 26 -2.87 -8.15 -0.88
N ARG A 27 -2.97 -9.31 -0.26
CA ARG A 27 -2.67 -9.47 1.16
C ARG A 27 -1.17 -9.23 1.30
N GLY A 28 -0.77 -8.41 2.28
CA GLY A 28 0.64 -8.31 2.63
C GLY A 28 1.16 -9.66 3.05
N GLU A 29 2.30 -10.02 2.55
CA GLU A 29 3.03 -11.19 3.02
C GLU A 29 3.63 -10.88 4.40
N PRO A 30 3.66 -11.83 5.34
CA PRO A 30 4.38 -11.65 6.58
C PRO A 30 5.85 -11.32 6.30
N ILE A 31 6.40 -10.33 7.01
CA ILE A 31 7.83 -10.03 6.93
C ILE A 31 8.57 -11.08 7.76
N VAL A 32 9.14 -12.06 7.08
CA VAL A 32 9.81 -13.22 7.74
C VAL A 32 11.22 -12.87 8.19
N GLU A 33 11.82 -11.83 7.62
CA GLU A 33 13.19 -11.41 7.94
C GLU A 33 13.23 -9.92 8.34
N PRO A 34 14.13 -9.56 9.28
CA PRO A 34 14.31 -8.16 9.62
C PRO A 34 14.81 -7.36 8.43
N LEU A 35 14.47 -6.07 8.40
CA LEU A 35 14.86 -5.17 7.33
C LEU A 35 16.40 -5.15 7.16
N ARG A 36 16.89 -5.60 6.02
CA ARG A 36 18.32 -5.58 5.68
C ARG A 36 18.68 -4.27 4.99
N SER A 37 18.73 -3.19 5.75
CA SER A 37 19.18 -1.90 5.22
C SER A 37 20.18 -1.26 6.16
N SER A 38 21.32 -0.83 5.61
CA SER A 38 22.31 0.00 6.28
C SER A 38 22.12 1.49 5.99
N SER A 39 21.09 1.86 5.22
CA SER A 39 20.80 3.26 4.89
C SER A 39 20.22 3.97 6.11
N GLN A 40 20.89 5.03 6.58
CA GLN A 40 20.39 5.87 7.67
C GLN A 40 19.01 6.44 7.37
N GLU A 41 18.74 6.80 6.13
CA GLU A 41 17.46 7.33 5.70
C GLU A 41 16.34 6.29 5.78
N VAL A 42 16.61 5.02 5.46
CA VAL A 42 15.65 3.94 5.61
C VAL A 42 15.39 3.66 7.08
N MET A 43 16.42 3.66 7.94
CA MET A 43 16.28 3.51 9.39
C MET A 43 15.48 4.68 10.00
N HIS A 44 15.73 5.91 9.54
CA HIS A 44 14.93 7.06 9.94
C HIS A 44 13.46 6.90 9.54
N GLY A 45 13.21 6.41 8.31
CA GLY A 45 11.86 6.12 7.83
C GLY A 45 11.16 5.02 8.63
N GLU A 46 11.89 4.00 9.09
CA GLU A 46 11.38 2.96 9.98
C GLU A 46 10.91 3.56 11.31
N VAL A 47 11.72 4.42 11.93
CA VAL A 47 11.35 5.11 13.19
C VAL A 47 10.10 5.97 13.00
N ALA A 48 10.01 6.72 11.90
CA ALA A 48 8.83 7.52 11.58
C ALA A 48 7.60 6.64 11.35
N PHE A 49 7.77 5.50 10.67
CA PHE A 49 6.73 4.51 10.44
C PHE A 49 6.22 3.92 11.76
N ASP A 50 7.12 3.48 12.63
CA ASP A 50 6.74 2.88 13.91
C ASP A 50 5.96 3.86 14.78
N ARG A 51 6.34 5.12 14.76
CA ARG A 51 5.69 6.16 15.55
C ARG A 51 4.29 6.50 15.06
N HIS A 52 4.06 6.54 13.75
CA HIS A 52 2.83 7.11 13.17
C HIS A 52 1.94 6.10 12.46
N CYS A 53 2.46 4.97 12.02
CA CYS A 53 1.79 4.04 11.13
C CYS A 53 1.59 2.64 11.71
N SER A 54 2.56 2.13 12.50
CA SER A 54 2.59 0.74 12.96
C SER A 54 1.39 0.36 13.83
N HIS A 55 0.77 1.32 14.50
CA HIS A 55 -0.43 1.08 15.31
C HIS A 55 -1.60 0.50 14.47
N CYS A 56 -1.77 0.98 13.25
CA CYS A 56 -2.79 0.49 12.34
C CYS A 56 -2.26 -0.49 11.29
N HIS A 57 -0.97 -0.37 10.93
CA HIS A 57 -0.26 -1.17 9.93
C HIS A 57 0.98 -1.84 10.52
N PRO A 58 0.85 -2.81 11.45
CA PRO A 58 1.98 -3.40 12.15
C PRO A 58 3.00 -4.00 11.17
N GLY A 59 4.24 -3.48 11.16
CA GLY A 59 5.27 -3.88 10.20
C GLY A 59 4.91 -3.67 8.72
N GLY A 60 3.92 -2.83 8.43
CA GLY A 60 3.35 -2.70 7.08
C GLY A 60 2.36 -3.79 6.70
N GLU A 61 2.11 -4.76 7.57
CA GLU A 61 1.17 -5.85 7.38
C GLU A 61 -0.28 -5.41 7.68
N ARG A 62 -1.21 -6.33 7.54
CA ARG A 62 -2.60 -6.10 7.87
C ARG A 62 -2.79 -6.11 9.40
N GLY A 63 -3.36 -5.03 9.92
CA GLY A 63 -3.78 -4.89 11.31
C GLY A 63 -5.18 -4.31 11.39
N LEU A 64 -5.35 -3.19 12.07
CA LEU A 64 -6.59 -2.40 12.05
C LEU A 64 -6.90 -1.86 10.66
N ALA A 65 -5.88 -1.69 9.84
CA ALA A 65 -5.95 -1.21 8.46
C ALA A 65 -5.37 -2.25 7.48
N PRO A 66 -5.63 -2.12 6.16
CA PRO A 66 -5.09 -3.02 5.15
C PRO A 66 -3.56 -3.02 5.11
N ALA A 67 -2.96 -4.15 4.70
CA ALA A 67 -1.51 -4.23 4.49
C ALA A 67 -1.03 -3.23 3.42
N ILE A 68 0.14 -2.63 3.66
CA ILE A 68 0.77 -1.63 2.80
C ILE A 68 2.19 -2.00 2.37
N ASN A 69 2.78 -3.05 2.94
CA ASN A 69 4.14 -3.51 2.66
C ASN A 69 4.35 -3.99 1.22
N ASN A 70 3.31 -4.38 0.49
CA ASN A 70 3.37 -4.87 -0.89
C ASN A 70 2.56 -4.04 -1.90
N LYS A 71 2.13 -2.82 -1.54
CA LYS A 71 1.38 -1.94 -2.46
C LYS A 71 2.33 -1.23 -3.42
N PRO A 72 2.22 -1.46 -4.74
CA PRO A 72 3.10 -0.83 -5.74
C PRO A 72 2.70 0.62 -6.03
N LEU A 73 2.46 1.41 -4.99
CA LEU A 73 2.11 2.82 -5.14
C LEU A 73 3.37 3.67 -5.37
N PRO A 74 3.33 4.64 -6.28
CA PRO A 74 4.40 5.63 -6.40
C PRO A 74 4.46 6.51 -5.16
N GLY A 75 5.65 7.00 -4.82
CA GLY A 75 5.90 7.74 -3.58
C GLY A 75 5.01 8.97 -3.40
N PHE A 76 4.71 9.70 -4.47
CA PHE A 76 3.86 10.88 -4.40
C PHE A 76 2.41 10.54 -3.98
N LEU A 77 1.88 9.39 -4.39
CA LEU A 77 0.56 8.93 -3.95
C LEU A 77 0.54 8.53 -2.48
N ILE A 78 1.62 7.92 -1.99
CA ILE A 78 1.77 7.61 -0.55
C ILE A 78 1.75 8.92 0.25
N LYS A 79 2.57 9.90 -0.15
CA LYS A 79 2.61 11.22 0.50
C LYS A 79 1.25 11.90 0.47
N PHE A 80 0.59 11.91 -0.69
CA PHE A 80 -0.74 12.47 -0.85
C PHE A 80 -1.73 11.83 0.13
N GLN A 81 -1.74 10.49 0.21
CA GLN A 81 -2.65 9.76 1.12
C GLN A 81 -2.35 10.06 2.59
N VAL A 82 -1.08 10.14 3.00
CA VAL A 82 -0.68 10.50 4.37
C VAL A 82 -1.16 11.91 4.71
N ARG A 83 -0.99 12.87 3.79
CA ARG A 83 -1.41 14.26 4.00
C ARG A 83 -2.93 14.46 4.02
N ARG A 84 -3.67 13.64 3.26
CA ARG A 84 -5.14 13.78 3.13
C ARG A 84 -5.93 12.83 4.02
N GLY A 85 -5.34 11.70 4.41
CA GLY A 85 -6.07 10.62 5.04
C GLY A 85 -6.99 9.88 4.06
N MET A 86 -7.59 8.79 4.52
CA MET A 86 -8.59 8.04 3.74
C MET A 86 -9.45 7.20 4.67
N GLY A 87 -10.75 7.42 4.70
CA GLY A 87 -11.66 6.68 5.58
C GLY A 87 -11.26 6.84 7.04
N ALA A 88 -10.94 5.74 7.72
CA ALA A 88 -10.48 5.75 9.12
C ALA A 88 -9.01 6.19 9.28
N MET A 89 -8.23 6.25 8.20
CA MET A 89 -6.86 6.74 8.24
C MET A 89 -6.86 8.27 8.41
N PRO A 90 -6.27 8.83 9.49
CA PRO A 90 -6.24 10.27 9.69
C PRO A 90 -5.34 10.96 8.66
N ALA A 91 -5.56 12.25 8.46
CA ALA A 91 -4.63 13.11 7.75
C ALA A 91 -3.53 13.57 8.71
N PHE A 92 -2.28 13.53 8.28
CA PHE A 92 -1.13 13.99 9.06
C PHE A 92 -0.61 15.32 8.50
N SER A 93 -0.53 16.31 9.35
CA SER A 93 0.04 17.61 9.02
C SER A 93 1.58 17.58 8.96
N GLU A 94 2.21 18.61 8.41
CA GLU A 94 3.67 18.77 8.44
C GLU A 94 4.24 18.95 9.86
N ARG A 95 3.42 19.37 10.82
CA ARG A 95 3.82 19.45 12.23
C ARG A 95 3.91 18.07 12.88
N GLU A 96 3.05 17.14 12.47
CA GLU A 96 3.01 15.77 12.98
C GLU A 96 4.06 14.89 12.31
N ILE A 97 4.16 14.99 10.99
CA ILE A 97 5.16 14.28 10.18
C ILE A 97 5.79 15.32 9.25
N PRO A 98 6.98 15.86 9.57
CA PRO A 98 7.74 16.72 8.69
C PRO A 98 7.96 16.10 7.31
N ASP A 99 8.16 16.91 6.27
CA ASP A 99 8.35 16.39 4.91
C ASP A 99 9.58 15.48 4.79
N GLU A 100 10.64 15.78 5.54
CA GLU A 100 11.84 14.93 5.61
C GLU A 100 11.52 13.53 6.17
N ASP A 101 10.77 13.47 7.27
CA ASP A 101 10.32 12.21 7.87
C ASP A 101 9.40 11.44 6.92
N LEU A 102 8.53 12.15 6.20
CA LEU A 102 7.63 11.54 5.22
C LEU A 102 8.39 10.99 4.01
N ASP A 103 9.45 11.66 3.57
CA ASP A 103 10.33 11.18 2.50
C ASP A 103 11.08 9.90 2.92
N ALA A 104 11.63 9.91 4.12
CA ALA A 104 12.29 8.75 4.71
C ALA A 104 11.32 7.57 4.88
N LEU A 105 10.09 7.83 5.38
CA LEU A 105 9.03 6.85 5.51
C LEU A 105 8.64 6.21 4.16
N VAL A 106 8.54 7.00 3.10
CA VAL A 106 8.29 6.49 1.75
C VAL A 106 9.43 5.59 1.27
N LYS A 107 10.67 5.93 1.56
CA LYS A 107 11.84 5.06 1.25
C LYS A 107 11.78 3.75 2.02
N TYR A 108 11.49 3.80 3.31
CA TYR A 108 11.29 2.61 4.13
C TYR A 108 10.24 1.67 3.53
N LEU A 109 9.03 2.17 3.22
CA LEU A 109 7.97 1.39 2.59
C LEU A 109 8.38 0.78 1.24
N LYS A 110 9.15 1.52 0.43
CA LYS A 110 9.68 1.01 -0.84
C LYS A 110 10.73 -0.10 -0.64
N THR A 111 11.47 -0.05 0.45
CA THR A 111 12.44 -1.08 0.79
C THR A 111 11.75 -2.35 1.27
N LEU A 112 10.70 -2.23 2.09
CA LEU A 112 9.87 -3.37 2.52
C LEU A 112 9.30 -4.17 1.34
N ARG A 113 8.94 -3.52 0.23
CA ARG A 113 8.38 -4.19 -0.96
C ARG A 113 9.36 -5.08 -1.71
N LYS A 114 10.64 -4.91 -1.47
CA LYS A 114 11.71 -5.63 -2.17
C LYS A 114 12.21 -6.85 -1.39
N GLN A 115 11.66 -7.06 -0.21
CA GLN A 115 11.90 -8.22 0.63
C GLN A 115 10.79 -9.25 0.41
#